data_9af48250491522c79c43e83bdd8478c3
#
_entry.id   9af48250491522c79c43e83bdd8478c3
#
_cell.length_a   1.000
_cell.length_b   1.000
_cell.length_c   1.000
_cell.angle_alpha   90.00
_cell.angle_beta   90.00
_cell.angle_gamma   90.00
#
_symmetry.space_group_name_H-M   'P 1'
#
loop_
_entity.id
_entity.type
_entity.pdbx_description
1 polymer ?
#
loop_
_entity_poly.entity_id
_entity_poly.type
_entity_poly.pdbx_seq_one_letter_code
_entity_poly.pdbx_strand_id
1 'polypeptide(L)'
;MTGSNGRPGAPGADGREVELVNVDGVLSWRYEGEDGSAWRELTTLTAPLPPISLTKLGTYTSEEGAEIVAFDPSTARAFVTAGATVEVLDLSDPSQPMVAHVLDLSSYGDGVTSVDVKDGLVGIAVDADRDADPSAPGKAVFYSATSFIRIAEAETGVLPDMITFTPDVKYALVANEGEPSDDYATDPVGSITVIDVDGGFSTTTAAFDASAFDLDALQAGGLRIFGPGAGLAEDVEPEYITVAPDSSTAFVALQENNAIAVVDIASATVTKILPLGYKDHSLPGNELDASNEDDGINIRNWPVFGMYQPDTIASYVAPDGELYIVTANEGDARDYDGYSEEERVKDLTLDPTAFPNAAALQADDMLGRLKTTSAHGDTDGDGDHDVIYSYGARSLTIWDTDGNVVFDSGSSIARALTEYAPEAFNSNGLADGFDGRSDDKGSEPEAVAVARLWGRTYAFLGLERIGGIAVFDVTYPREARFLDYVSNTNRYGDLDAGTAGDVAPEGLEVVAAEDSPTGAPLLLVANEVSQTVTVYEIAR
;
A
#
# COMPACT_ATOMS: atom_id res chain seq x y z
N MET A 1 10.69 30.54 22.19
CA MET A 1 10.23 31.33 21.00
C MET A 1 8.85 31.87 21.36
N THR A 2 8.66 33.17 21.33
CA THR A 2 7.38 33.81 21.63
C THR A 2 6.48 33.67 20.40
N GLY A 3 5.50 32.77 20.45
CA GLY A 3 4.46 32.69 19.44
C GLY A 3 3.72 34.03 19.30
N SER A 4 3.55 34.50 18.05
CA SER A 4 2.75 35.69 17.77
C SER A 4 1.29 35.41 18.18
N ASN A 5 0.75 36.26 19.05
CA ASN A 5 -0.67 36.23 19.37
C ASN A 5 -1.50 36.36 18.07
N GLY A 6 -2.28 35.36 17.74
CA GLY A 6 -3.28 35.43 16.69
C GLY A 6 -4.22 36.62 16.93
N ARG A 7 -4.76 37.21 15.87
CA ARG A 7 -5.79 38.24 15.98
C ARG A 7 -6.97 37.71 16.79
N PRO A 8 -7.52 38.49 17.73
CA PRO A 8 -8.76 38.14 18.40
C PRO A 8 -9.84 37.79 17.35
N GLY A 9 -10.53 36.68 17.56
CA GLY A 9 -11.71 36.35 16.77
C GLY A 9 -12.79 37.43 16.92
N ALA A 10 -13.68 37.54 15.93
CA ALA A 10 -14.84 38.40 16.04
C ALA A 10 -15.66 38.02 17.29
N PRO A 11 -16.27 38.98 18.05
CA PRO A 11 -17.12 38.68 19.15
C PRO A 11 -18.21 37.68 18.77
N GLY A 12 -18.48 36.70 19.64
CA GLY A 12 -19.59 35.78 19.47
C GLY A 12 -20.93 36.52 19.30
N ALA A 13 -21.96 35.83 18.78
CA ALA A 13 -23.25 36.42 18.46
C ALA A 13 -23.93 37.13 19.67
N ASP A 14 -23.52 36.87 20.88
CA ASP A 14 -23.98 37.49 22.13
C ASP A 14 -23.03 38.55 22.67
N GLY A 15 -21.90 38.81 22.02
CA GLY A 15 -20.94 39.86 22.38
C GLY A 15 -20.12 39.58 23.65
N ARG A 16 -20.15 38.35 24.21
CA ARG A 16 -19.35 37.97 25.38
C ARG A 16 -17.93 37.60 24.98
N GLU A 17 -16.95 38.01 25.76
CA GLU A 17 -15.57 37.61 25.58
C GLU A 17 -15.36 36.15 26.02
N VAL A 18 -14.34 35.51 25.46
CA VAL A 18 -13.99 34.11 25.74
C VAL A 18 -12.69 34.06 26.51
N GLU A 19 -12.71 33.37 27.64
CA GLU A 19 -11.52 33.02 28.39
C GLU A 19 -10.99 31.65 27.90
N LEU A 20 -9.68 31.53 27.80
CA LEU A 20 -8.97 30.28 27.46
C LEU A 20 -8.03 29.92 28.60
N VAL A 21 -7.98 28.64 28.94
CA VAL A 21 -7.03 28.10 29.93
C VAL A 21 -6.43 26.80 29.38
N ASN A 22 -5.16 26.58 29.67
CA ASN A 22 -4.48 25.31 29.44
C ASN A 22 -4.11 24.72 30.81
N VAL A 23 -4.68 23.57 31.13
CA VAL A 23 -4.36 22.78 32.32
C VAL A 23 -3.95 21.38 31.89
N ASP A 24 -2.70 21.02 32.16
CA ASP A 24 -2.12 19.70 31.85
C ASP A 24 -2.30 19.27 30.37
N GLY A 25 -2.16 20.25 29.47
CA GLY A 25 -2.31 20.00 28.04
C GLY A 25 -3.76 20.06 27.51
N VAL A 26 -4.76 20.19 28.38
CA VAL A 26 -6.15 20.40 27.96
C VAL A 26 -6.43 21.89 27.82
N LEU A 27 -6.64 22.33 26.57
CA LEU A 27 -7.08 23.70 26.29
C LEU A 27 -8.60 23.76 26.44
N SER A 28 -9.06 24.54 27.41
CA SER A 28 -10.49 24.73 27.69
C SER A 28 -10.89 26.19 27.53
N TRP A 29 -12.18 26.43 27.27
CA TRP A 29 -12.74 27.75 27.08
C TRP A 29 -14.03 27.94 27.91
N ARG A 30 -14.33 29.17 28.24
CA ARG A 30 -15.62 29.61 28.78
C ARG A 30 -15.89 31.07 28.41
N TYR A 31 -17.12 31.53 28.58
CA TYR A 31 -17.38 32.95 28.47
C TYR A 31 -16.91 33.67 29.76
N GLU A 32 -16.38 34.89 29.59
CA GLU A 32 -15.98 35.73 30.72
C GLU A 32 -17.14 35.92 31.72
N GLY A 33 -16.86 35.66 33.00
CA GLY A 33 -17.84 35.78 34.09
C GLY A 33 -18.67 34.51 34.33
N GLU A 34 -18.49 33.43 33.63
CA GLU A 34 -19.03 32.11 33.99
C GLU A 34 -18.28 31.53 35.19
N ASP A 35 -18.95 30.71 36.02
CA ASP A 35 -18.30 30.09 37.17
C ASP A 35 -17.25 29.02 36.78
N GLY A 36 -16.46 28.57 37.75
CA GLY A 36 -15.38 27.63 37.51
C GLY A 36 -15.81 26.25 36.94
N SER A 37 -17.11 25.90 37.02
CA SER A 37 -17.65 24.65 36.48
C SER A 37 -18.03 24.74 35.01
N ALA A 38 -18.00 25.94 34.43
CA ALA A 38 -18.43 26.18 33.05
C ALA A 38 -17.33 25.98 31.99
N TRP A 39 -16.15 25.52 32.38
CA TRP A 39 -15.08 25.22 31.42
C TRP A 39 -15.49 24.10 30.45
N ARG A 40 -15.33 24.37 29.16
CA ARG A 40 -15.60 23.44 28.06
C ARG A 40 -14.31 23.12 27.38
N GLU A 41 -13.98 21.85 27.26
CA GLU A 41 -12.80 21.42 26.52
C GLU A 41 -12.90 21.88 25.06
N LEU A 42 -11.85 22.52 24.57
CA LEU A 42 -11.69 22.93 23.18
C LEU A 42 -10.86 21.91 22.42
N THR A 43 -9.74 21.51 23.03
CA THR A 43 -8.85 20.48 22.48
C THR A 43 -7.83 20.06 23.54
N THR A 44 -7.29 18.87 23.42
CA THR A 44 -6.11 18.47 24.18
C THR A 44 -4.86 18.88 23.41
N LEU A 45 -4.03 19.73 24.03
CA LEU A 45 -2.70 20.03 23.48
C LEU A 45 -1.81 18.82 23.74
N THR A 46 -1.70 17.94 22.76
CA THR A 46 -0.72 16.87 22.85
C THR A 46 0.67 17.47 22.87
N ALA A 47 1.53 16.99 23.78
CA ALA A 47 2.96 17.29 23.70
C ALA A 47 3.44 16.96 22.28
N PRO A 48 4.44 17.71 21.75
CA PRO A 48 5.06 17.31 20.50
C PRO A 48 5.37 15.82 20.57
N LEU A 49 4.98 15.06 19.56
CA LEU A 49 5.33 13.65 19.51
C LEU A 49 6.84 13.53 19.65
N PRO A 50 7.33 12.60 20.47
CA PRO A 50 8.75 12.27 20.42
C PRO A 50 9.08 11.88 18.97
N PRO A 51 10.21 12.36 18.44
CA PRO A 51 10.61 11.99 17.09
C PRO A 51 10.72 10.46 17.01
N ILE A 52 10.20 9.88 15.93
CA ILE A 52 10.49 8.50 15.57
C ILE A 52 11.69 8.52 14.63
N SER A 53 12.56 7.55 14.73
CA SER A 53 13.71 7.43 13.85
C SER A 53 13.95 5.99 13.45
N LEU A 54 14.40 5.77 12.23
CA LEU A 54 14.87 4.50 11.71
C LEU A 54 16.39 4.56 11.59
N THR A 55 17.07 3.69 12.33
CA THR A 55 18.53 3.61 12.28
C THR A 55 18.93 2.29 11.65
N LYS A 56 19.59 2.34 10.50
CA LYS A 56 20.07 1.14 9.82
C LYS A 56 21.06 0.38 10.70
N LEU A 57 20.79 -0.90 10.92
CA LEU A 57 21.68 -1.84 11.63
C LEU A 57 22.55 -2.62 10.64
N GLY A 58 21.95 -3.30 9.69
CA GLY A 58 22.63 -4.14 8.72
C GLY A 58 21.85 -4.28 7.42
N THR A 59 22.53 -4.78 6.39
CA THR A 59 21.92 -5.11 5.09
C THR A 59 22.49 -6.45 4.62
N TYR A 60 21.63 -7.30 4.12
CA TYR A 60 21.95 -8.48 3.34
C TYR A 60 21.68 -8.18 1.86
N THR A 61 22.48 -8.71 0.95
CA THR A 61 22.23 -8.64 -0.49
C THR A 61 22.06 -10.07 -1.02
N SER A 62 20.93 -10.35 -1.62
CA SER A 62 20.66 -11.60 -2.29
C SER A 62 21.25 -11.60 -3.70
N GLU A 63 21.52 -12.80 -4.26
CA GLU A 63 21.92 -12.95 -5.66
C GLU A 63 20.71 -13.29 -6.55
N GLU A 64 19.56 -13.65 -5.97
CA GLU A 64 18.39 -14.20 -6.67
C GLU A 64 17.15 -13.29 -6.56
N GLY A 65 17.18 -12.23 -5.75
CA GLY A 65 16.06 -11.32 -5.50
C GLY A 65 15.79 -11.09 -4.02
N ALA A 66 14.99 -10.07 -3.67
CA ALA A 66 14.50 -9.82 -2.32
C ALA A 66 13.24 -8.94 -2.39
N GLU A 67 12.08 -9.55 -2.43
CA GLU A 67 10.79 -8.86 -2.60
C GLU A 67 9.98 -8.88 -1.29
N ILE A 68 9.57 -10.04 -0.80
CA ILE A 68 8.78 -10.18 0.42
C ILE A 68 9.63 -10.72 1.56
N VAL A 69 9.42 -10.18 2.77
CA VAL A 69 10.12 -10.62 3.98
C VAL A 69 9.14 -10.90 5.11
N ALA A 70 9.31 -12.04 5.80
CA ALA A 70 8.57 -12.39 7.01
C ALA A 70 9.54 -12.82 8.11
N PHE A 71 9.18 -12.59 9.38
CA PHE A 71 10.07 -12.85 10.52
C PHE A 71 9.49 -13.88 11.51
N ASP A 72 10.31 -14.87 11.89
CA ASP A 72 9.98 -15.81 12.97
C ASP A 72 10.69 -15.42 14.27
N PRO A 73 9.97 -14.90 15.28
CA PRO A 73 10.56 -14.48 16.54
C PRO A 73 11.14 -15.64 17.34
N SER A 74 10.61 -16.85 17.17
CA SER A 74 11.05 -18.02 17.93
C SER A 74 12.47 -18.48 17.57
N THR A 75 12.92 -18.20 16.35
CA THR A 75 14.25 -18.55 15.84
C THR A 75 15.12 -17.34 15.51
N ALA A 76 14.59 -16.11 15.60
CA ALA A 76 15.21 -14.88 15.14
C ALA A 76 15.68 -14.97 13.67
N ARG A 77 14.80 -15.50 12.80
CA ARG A 77 15.08 -15.67 11.38
C ARG A 77 14.10 -14.88 10.53
N ALA A 78 14.61 -14.28 9.47
CA ALA A 78 13.80 -13.75 8.39
C ALA A 78 13.76 -14.74 7.22
N PHE A 79 12.61 -14.82 6.57
CA PHE A 79 12.35 -15.60 5.36
C PHE A 79 12.09 -14.62 4.24
N VAL A 80 12.84 -14.72 3.14
CA VAL A 80 12.86 -13.75 2.06
C VAL A 80 12.63 -14.46 0.75
N THR A 81 11.67 -13.99 -0.05
CA THR A 81 11.45 -14.50 -1.41
C THR A 81 12.63 -14.12 -2.31
N ALA A 82 13.11 -15.05 -3.11
CA ALA A 82 14.25 -14.88 -3.98
C ALA A 82 14.13 -15.81 -5.20
N GLY A 83 13.54 -15.33 -6.28
CA GLY A 83 13.23 -16.13 -7.47
C GLY A 83 12.44 -17.38 -7.14
N ALA A 84 12.94 -18.58 -7.45
CA ALA A 84 12.30 -19.86 -7.12
C ALA A 84 12.69 -20.43 -5.75
N THR A 85 13.22 -19.59 -4.84
CA THR A 85 13.71 -20.00 -3.51
C THR A 85 13.18 -19.08 -2.42
N VAL A 86 13.27 -19.53 -1.15
CA VAL A 86 13.19 -18.66 0.02
C VAL A 86 14.52 -18.72 0.75
N GLU A 87 15.19 -17.59 0.86
CA GLU A 87 16.39 -17.44 1.65
C GLU A 87 16.05 -17.21 3.12
N VAL A 88 16.67 -17.97 4.01
CA VAL A 88 16.45 -17.85 5.46
C VAL A 88 17.65 -17.16 6.07
N LEU A 89 17.44 -15.95 6.58
CA LEU A 89 18.48 -15.12 7.19
C LEU A 89 18.49 -15.32 8.71
N ASP A 90 19.67 -15.53 9.28
CA ASP A 90 19.89 -15.45 10.73
C ASP A 90 20.02 -13.97 11.13
N LEU A 91 19.08 -13.50 11.94
CA LEU A 91 19.02 -12.14 12.50
C LEU A 91 19.30 -12.12 14.01
N SER A 92 19.94 -13.15 14.57
CA SER A 92 20.37 -13.12 15.99
C SER A 92 21.32 -11.95 16.28
N ASP A 93 22.07 -11.49 15.28
CA ASP A 93 22.75 -10.19 15.23
C ASP A 93 22.26 -9.41 14.01
N PRO A 94 21.25 -8.53 14.15
CA PRO A 94 20.68 -7.80 13.02
C PRO A 94 21.66 -6.81 12.35
N SER A 95 22.80 -6.57 12.94
CA SER A 95 23.87 -5.77 12.31
C SER A 95 24.66 -6.55 11.26
N GLN A 96 24.51 -7.87 11.23
CA GLN A 96 25.20 -8.80 10.33
C GLN A 96 24.26 -9.91 9.85
N PRO A 97 23.20 -9.58 9.10
CA PRO A 97 22.29 -10.59 8.57
C PRO A 97 23.05 -11.55 7.65
N MET A 98 22.84 -12.86 7.83
CA MET A 98 23.52 -13.89 7.05
C MET A 98 22.58 -15.03 6.68
N VAL A 99 22.73 -15.60 5.48
CA VAL A 99 21.99 -16.78 5.06
C VAL A 99 22.32 -17.97 5.98
N ALA A 100 21.29 -18.49 6.65
CA ALA A 100 21.36 -19.71 7.46
C ALA A 100 20.90 -20.94 6.67
N HIS A 101 19.96 -20.78 5.73
CA HIS A 101 19.40 -21.85 4.92
C HIS A 101 18.76 -21.29 3.65
N VAL A 102 18.55 -22.15 2.65
CA VAL A 102 17.80 -21.83 1.44
C VAL A 102 16.75 -22.96 1.24
N LEU A 103 15.50 -22.58 1.08
CA LEU A 103 14.43 -23.48 0.69
C LEU A 103 14.30 -23.42 -0.84
N ASP A 104 14.54 -24.53 -1.51
CA ASP A 104 14.39 -24.66 -2.96
C ASP A 104 12.95 -25.08 -3.29
N LEU A 105 12.21 -24.19 -3.95
CA LEU A 105 10.80 -24.36 -4.35
C LEU A 105 10.66 -24.67 -5.84
N SER A 106 11.73 -24.74 -6.63
CA SER A 106 11.71 -24.94 -8.08
C SER A 106 11.01 -26.22 -8.55
N SER A 107 10.78 -27.17 -7.64
CA SER A 107 9.99 -28.38 -7.94
C SER A 107 8.46 -28.17 -7.81
N TYR A 108 8.01 -27.03 -7.33
CA TYR A 108 6.60 -26.69 -7.12
C TYR A 108 6.05 -25.72 -8.16
N GLY A 109 6.88 -24.87 -8.74
CA GLY A 109 6.50 -23.88 -9.74
C GLY A 109 7.70 -23.11 -10.26
N ASP A 110 7.46 -22.01 -10.93
CA ASP A 110 8.48 -21.19 -11.60
C ASP A 110 9.02 -20.06 -10.70
N GLY A 111 8.17 -19.49 -9.83
CA GLY A 111 8.53 -18.40 -8.93
C GLY A 111 7.89 -18.52 -7.55
N VAL A 112 8.56 -17.96 -6.55
CA VAL A 112 8.01 -17.73 -5.21
C VAL A 112 7.55 -16.28 -5.17
N THR A 113 6.27 -16.04 -4.99
CA THR A 113 5.66 -14.71 -4.99
C THR A 113 5.57 -14.15 -3.57
N SER A 114 5.26 -15.00 -2.56
CA SER A 114 5.05 -14.52 -1.20
C SER A 114 5.46 -15.52 -0.13
N VAL A 115 5.77 -15.02 1.06
CA VAL A 115 6.05 -15.80 2.27
C VAL A 115 5.48 -15.13 3.51
N ASP A 116 4.84 -15.92 4.37
CA ASP A 116 4.44 -15.49 5.73
C ASP A 116 4.87 -16.54 6.77
N VAL A 117 5.13 -16.08 7.99
CA VAL A 117 5.59 -16.92 9.09
C VAL A 117 4.81 -16.62 10.35
N LYS A 118 4.16 -17.66 10.90
CA LYS A 118 3.39 -17.52 12.14
C LYS A 118 3.56 -18.76 13.03
N ASP A 119 3.87 -18.55 14.30
CA ASP A 119 4.02 -19.63 15.31
C ASP A 119 4.95 -20.78 14.87
N GLY A 120 6.02 -20.46 14.11
CA GLY A 120 6.99 -21.44 13.62
C GLY A 120 6.52 -22.25 12.39
N LEU A 121 5.40 -21.87 11.80
CA LEU A 121 4.92 -22.37 10.51
C LEU A 121 5.23 -21.33 9.42
N VAL A 122 5.89 -21.76 8.36
CA VAL A 122 6.18 -20.96 7.17
C VAL A 122 5.21 -21.35 6.07
N GLY A 123 4.46 -20.39 5.54
CA GLY A 123 3.62 -20.53 4.35
C GLY A 123 4.28 -19.80 3.18
N ILE A 124 4.33 -20.45 2.03
CA ILE A 124 4.99 -19.93 0.84
C ILE A 124 4.02 -20.07 -0.33
N ALA A 125 3.74 -18.96 -1.05
CA ALA A 125 3.03 -18.98 -2.31
C ALA A 125 4.03 -19.23 -3.44
N VAL A 126 3.65 -20.10 -4.39
CA VAL A 126 4.50 -20.51 -5.51
C VAL A 126 3.65 -20.50 -6.77
N ASP A 127 4.01 -19.65 -7.72
CA ASP A 127 3.34 -19.60 -9.02
C ASP A 127 3.74 -20.77 -9.91
N ALA A 128 2.83 -21.16 -10.80
CA ALA A 128 3.08 -22.19 -11.81
C ALA A 128 3.92 -21.62 -12.97
N ASP A 129 4.43 -22.50 -13.83
CA ASP A 129 5.01 -22.10 -15.11
C ASP A 129 3.88 -21.65 -16.08
N ARG A 130 3.53 -20.35 -16.00
CA ARG A 130 2.46 -19.73 -16.81
C ARG A 130 2.84 -19.54 -18.26
N ASP A 131 4.11 -19.55 -18.60
CA ASP A 131 4.59 -19.59 -19.99
C ASP A 131 4.18 -20.89 -20.69
N ALA A 132 4.14 -21.99 -19.92
CA ALA A 132 3.71 -23.29 -20.44
C ALA A 132 2.19 -23.45 -20.43
N ASP A 133 1.49 -22.94 -19.40
CA ASP A 133 0.03 -22.96 -19.25
C ASP A 133 -0.44 -21.73 -18.44
N PRO A 134 -0.93 -20.67 -19.10
CA PRO A 134 -1.38 -19.46 -18.42
C PRO A 134 -2.53 -19.66 -17.41
N SER A 135 -3.21 -20.79 -17.47
CA SER A 135 -4.31 -21.14 -16.55
C SER A 135 -3.90 -22.15 -15.47
N ALA A 136 -2.60 -22.47 -15.37
CA ALA A 136 -2.12 -23.43 -14.38
C ALA A 136 -2.31 -22.89 -12.94
N PRO A 137 -2.92 -23.67 -12.02
CA PRO A 137 -3.00 -23.26 -10.64
C PRO A 137 -1.62 -23.33 -9.96
N GLY A 138 -1.37 -22.40 -9.06
CA GLY A 138 -0.19 -22.40 -8.23
C GLY A 138 -0.32 -23.28 -6.98
N LYS A 139 0.57 -23.06 -6.01
CA LYS A 139 0.61 -23.82 -4.77
C LYS A 139 0.93 -22.95 -3.56
N ALA A 140 0.38 -23.36 -2.41
CA ALA A 140 0.87 -22.97 -1.10
C ALA A 140 1.67 -24.13 -0.51
N VAL A 141 2.93 -23.88 -0.10
CA VAL A 141 3.83 -24.90 0.45
C VAL A 141 4.21 -24.52 1.88
N PHE A 142 4.09 -25.48 2.80
CA PHE A 142 4.27 -25.22 4.23
C PHE A 142 5.49 -25.92 4.80
N TYR A 143 6.31 -25.17 5.55
CA TYR A 143 7.52 -25.67 6.20
C TYR A 143 7.56 -25.32 7.69
N SER A 144 8.35 -26.07 8.45
CA SER A 144 8.71 -25.70 9.82
C SER A 144 9.84 -24.67 9.80
N ALA A 145 9.67 -23.53 10.44
CA ALA A 145 10.68 -22.47 10.57
C ALA A 145 11.95 -22.94 11.30
N THR A 146 11.83 -23.97 12.16
CA THR A 146 12.96 -24.48 12.95
C THR A 146 13.74 -25.57 12.22
N SER A 147 13.04 -26.54 11.61
CA SER A 147 13.68 -27.75 11.04
C SER A 147 13.81 -27.71 9.52
N PHE A 148 13.13 -26.76 8.85
CA PHE A 148 13.06 -26.65 7.39
C PHE A 148 12.47 -27.91 6.71
N ILE A 149 11.73 -28.72 7.48
CA ILE A 149 11.05 -29.89 6.96
C ILE A 149 9.70 -29.44 6.40
N ARG A 150 9.38 -29.83 5.16
CA ARG A 150 8.07 -29.64 4.58
C ARG A 150 6.99 -30.35 5.40
N ILE A 151 5.94 -29.63 5.73
CA ILE A 151 4.79 -30.11 6.49
C ILE A 151 3.65 -30.50 5.55
N ALA A 152 3.31 -29.63 4.59
CA ALA A 152 2.19 -29.82 3.68
C ALA A 152 2.41 -29.07 2.36
N GLU A 153 1.53 -29.34 1.40
CA GLU A 153 1.29 -28.51 0.22
C GLU A 153 -0.21 -28.48 -0.07
N ALA A 154 -0.69 -27.40 -0.65
CA ALA A 154 -2.08 -27.21 -1.06
C ALA A 154 -2.12 -26.55 -2.45
N GLU A 155 -3.10 -26.89 -3.27
CA GLU A 155 -3.35 -26.23 -4.54
C GLU A 155 -4.09 -24.91 -4.30
N THR A 156 -3.69 -23.86 -5.02
CA THR A 156 -4.28 -22.51 -4.96
C THR A 156 -5.06 -22.20 -6.26
N GLY A 157 -5.41 -20.94 -6.51
CA GLY A 157 -5.82 -20.46 -7.82
C GLY A 157 -4.64 -20.21 -8.75
N VAL A 158 -4.89 -19.50 -9.83
CA VAL A 158 -3.88 -19.08 -10.81
C VAL A 158 -3.19 -17.83 -10.28
N LEU A 159 -1.88 -17.76 -10.43
CA LEU A 159 -1.03 -16.71 -9.88
C LEU A 159 -1.34 -16.41 -8.40
N PRO A 160 -0.91 -17.29 -7.47
CA PRO A 160 -1.00 -17.00 -6.05
C PRO A 160 0.02 -15.91 -5.72
N ASP A 161 -0.44 -14.69 -5.59
CA ASP A 161 0.42 -13.53 -5.40
C ASP A 161 0.84 -13.36 -3.94
N MET A 162 -0.11 -13.41 -3.00
CA MET A 162 0.17 -13.18 -1.58
C MET A 162 -0.39 -14.29 -0.70
N ILE A 163 0.38 -14.71 0.33
CA ILE A 163 -0.06 -15.62 1.38
C ILE A 163 0.03 -14.96 2.74
N THR A 164 -0.98 -15.15 3.60
CA THR A 164 -0.92 -14.72 5.00
C THR A 164 -1.66 -15.67 5.93
N PHE A 165 -1.21 -15.77 7.21
CA PHE A 165 -1.92 -16.51 8.25
C PHE A 165 -2.93 -15.65 8.99
N THR A 166 -4.04 -16.27 9.41
CA THR A 166 -4.90 -15.63 10.40
C THR A 166 -4.15 -15.45 11.73
N PRO A 167 -4.48 -14.41 12.53
CA PRO A 167 -3.87 -14.21 13.87
C PRO A 167 -3.89 -15.43 14.78
N ASP A 168 -4.92 -16.29 14.68
CA ASP A 168 -5.05 -17.54 15.45
C ASP A 168 -4.41 -18.77 14.78
N VAL A 169 -3.77 -18.60 13.63
CA VAL A 169 -3.09 -19.64 12.81
C VAL A 169 -4.00 -20.79 12.38
N LYS A 170 -5.30 -20.60 12.45
CA LYS A 170 -6.26 -21.60 12.02
C LYS A 170 -6.35 -21.74 10.51
N TYR A 171 -6.20 -20.62 9.83
CA TYR A 171 -6.25 -20.54 8.37
C TYR A 171 -5.01 -19.86 7.83
N ALA A 172 -4.62 -20.24 6.61
CA ALA A 172 -3.81 -19.42 5.72
C ALA A 172 -4.71 -18.98 4.54
N LEU A 173 -4.55 -17.76 4.11
CA LEU A 173 -5.27 -17.21 2.96
C LEU A 173 -4.26 -16.91 1.86
N VAL A 174 -4.66 -17.17 0.61
CA VAL A 174 -3.86 -16.86 -0.56
C VAL A 174 -4.72 -16.02 -1.51
N ALA A 175 -4.23 -14.86 -1.88
CA ALA A 175 -4.76 -14.09 -3.00
C ALA A 175 -4.28 -14.74 -4.29
N ASN A 176 -5.19 -15.04 -5.18
CA ASN A 176 -4.87 -15.58 -6.48
C ASN A 176 -5.33 -14.55 -7.50
N GLU A 177 -4.39 -13.88 -8.06
CA GLU A 177 -4.61 -12.74 -8.93
C GLU A 177 -5.38 -13.15 -10.19
N GLY A 178 -4.95 -14.25 -10.85
CA GLY A 178 -5.61 -14.71 -12.06
C GLY A 178 -5.36 -13.81 -13.25
N GLU A 179 -4.21 -13.14 -13.26
CA GLU A 179 -3.78 -12.22 -14.31
C GLU A 179 -3.89 -12.84 -15.72
N PRO A 180 -4.32 -12.09 -16.73
CA PRO A 180 -4.42 -12.60 -18.10
C PRO A 180 -3.05 -12.94 -18.70
N SER A 181 -3.04 -13.75 -19.77
CA SER A 181 -1.84 -13.96 -20.57
C SER A 181 -1.48 -12.69 -21.36
N ASP A 182 -0.19 -12.50 -21.69
CA ASP A 182 0.31 -11.33 -22.43
C ASP A 182 -0.48 -11.03 -23.72
N ASP A 183 -0.92 -12.05 -24.44
CA ASP A 183 -1.73 -11.91 -25.65
C ASP A 183 -3.24 -11.77 -25.37
N TYR A 184 -3.64 -11.75 -24.08
CA TYR A 184 -5.02 -11.70 -23.62
C TYR A 184 -5.93 -12.81 -24.16
N ALA A 185 -5.34 -13.94 -24.58
CA ALA A 185 -6.09 -15.09 -25.10
C ALA A 185 -6.63 -15.99 -23.99
N THR A 186 -6.03 -15.95 -22.82
CA THR A 186 -6.46 -16.63 -21.60
C THR A 186 -6.59 -15.59 -20.49
N ASP A 187 -7.74 -15.59 -19.83
CA ASP A 187 -8.09 -14.67 -18.76
C ASP A 187 -8.67 -15.52 -17.60
N PRO A 188 -7.82 -15.98 -16.67
CA PRO A 188 -8.26 -16.81 -15.56
C PRO A 188 -9.10 -16.02 -14.56
N VAL A 189 -9.79 -16.71 -13.66
CA VAL A 189 -10.58 -16.05 -12.62
C VAL A 189 -9.72 -15.71 -11.41
N GLY A 190 -9.84 -14.49 -10.91
CA GLY A 190 -9.34 -14.10 -9.61
C GLY A 190 -10.10 -14.79 -8.48
N SER A 191 -9.43 -15.12 -7.39
CA SER A 191 -10.04 -15.81 -6.26
C SER A 191 -9.21 -15.69 -4.98
N ILE A 192 -9.80 -16.10 -3.83
CA ILE A 192 -9.05 -16.24 -2.59
C ILE A 192 -9.10 -17.71 -2.16
N THR A 193 -7.95 -18.34 -1.95
CA THR A 193 -7.86 -19.69 -1.40
C THR A 193 -7.77 -19.62 0.12
N VAL A 194 -8.75 -20.19 0.81
CA VAL A 194 -8.75 -20.35 2.28
C VAL A 194 -8.29 -21.76 2.61
N ILE A 195 -7.18 -21.89 3.33
CA ILE A 195 -6.52 -23.14 3.68
C ILE A 195 -6.73 -23.40 5.18
N ASP A 196 -7.43 -24.48 5.54
CA ASP A 196 -7.65 -24.89 6.93
C ASP A 196 -6.41 -25.62 7.46
N VAL A 197 -5.56 -24.91 8.21
CA VAL A 197 -4.30 -25.43 8.77
C VAL A 197 -4.56 -26.57 9.76
N ASP A 198 -5.53 -26.41 10.66
CA ASP A 198 -5.93 -27.43 11.62
C ASP A 198 -6.66 -28.62 10.95
N GLY A 199 -7.36 -28.36 9.85
CA GLY A 199 -8.08 -29.35 9.04
C GLY A 199 -7.20 -30.11 8.05
N GLY A 200 -5.88 -30.11 8.25
CA GLY A 200 -4.92 -30.86 7.44
C GLY A 200 -4.63 -30.19 6.07
N PHE A 201 -4.65 -28.87 6.03
CA PHE A 201 -4.38 -28.03 4.86
C PHE A 201 -5.37 -28.25 3.70
N SER A 202 -6.63 -28.51 4.05
CA SER A 202 -7.69 -28.59 3.05
C SER A 202 -8.07 -27.19 2.56
N THR A 203 -8.32 -27.04 1.26
CA THR A 203 -8.60 -25.76 0.61
C THR A 203 -10.09 -25.56 0.36
N THR A 204 -10.52 -24.30 0.42
CA THR A 204 -11.84 -23.83 -0.05
C THR A 204 -11.63 -22.51 -0.77
N THR A 205 -12.23 -22.34 -1.94
CA THR A 205 -12.11 -21.12 -2.73
C THR A 205 -13.24 -20.16 -2.40
N ALA A 206 -12.90 -18.94 -2.01
CA ALA A 206 -13.82 -17.79 -1.99
C ALA A 206 -13.80 -17.15 -3.38
N ALA A 207 -14.85 -17.41 -4.16
CA ALA A 207 -14.99 -16.93 -5.53
C ALA A 207 -15.82 -15.64 -5.59
N PHE A 208 -15.64 -14.87 -6.66
CA PHE A 208 -16.39 -13.67 -6.97
C PHE A 208 -17.64 -14.00 -7.80
N ASP A 209 -18.75 -14.31 -7.12
CA ASP A 209 -20.03 -14.59 -7.77
C ASP A 209 -20.76 -13.30 -8.10
N ALA A 210 -20.77 -12.90 -9.36
CA ALA A 210 -21.44 -11.70 -9.84
C ALA A 210 -22.94 -11.63 -9.44
N SER A 211 -23.59 -12.77 -9.25
CA SER A 211 -25.01 -12.81 -8.86
C SER A 211 -25.26 -12.38 -7.40
N ALA A 212 -24.22 -12.31 -6.60
CA ALA A 212 -24.29 -11.87 -5.20
C ALA A 212 -24.28 -10.33 -5.04
N PHE A 213 -23.96 -9.58 -6.12
CA PHE A 213 -23.68 -8.16 -6.05
C PHE A 213 -24.54 -7.34 -7.02
N ASP A 214 -24.81 -6.10 -6.67
CA ASP A 214 -25.37 -5.08 -7.58
C ASP A 214 -24.20 -4.40 -8.31
N LEU A 215 -23.80 -4.98 -9.45
CA LEU A 215 -22.62 -4.51 -10.20
C LEU A 215 -22.79 -3.08 -10.71
N ASP A 216 -24.00 -2.67 -11.10
CA ASP A 216 -24.24 -1.30 -11.55
C ASP A 216 -23.99 -0.29 -10.42
N ALA A 217 -24.38 -0.64 -9.19
CA ALA A 217 -24.13 0.20 -8.02
C ALA A 217 -22.63 0.22 -7.64
N LEU A 218 -21.93 -0.91 -7.73
CA LEU A 218 -20.51 -1.00 -7.45
C LEU A 218 -19.67 -0.20 -8.47
N GLN A 219 -19.98 -0.31 -9.76
CA GLN A 219 -19.32 0.46 -10.81
C GLN A 219 -19.58 1.97 -10.68
N ALA A 220 -20.83 2.35 -10.34
CA ALA A 220 -21.12 3.74 -10.03
C ALA A 220 -20.37 4.26 -8.78
N GLY A 221 -19.94 3.37 -7.89
CA GLY A 221 -19.09 3.66 -6.72
C GLY A 221 -17.59 3.71 -7.02
N GLY A 222 -17.16 3.30 -8.22
CA GLY A 222 -15.76 3.33 -8.63
C GLY A 222 -15.11 1.95 -8.82
N LEU A 223 -15.87 0.83 -8.67
CA LEU A 223 -15.38 -0.48 -9.08
C LEU A 223 -15.14 -0.48 -10.59
N ARG A 224 -13.98 -0.95 -11.01
CA ARG A 224 -13.64 -1.09 -12.44
C ARG A 224 -13.83 -2.55 -12.87
N ILE A 225 -14.57 -2.76 -13.95
CA ILE A 225 -14.70 -4.03 -14.69
C ILE A 225 -14.54 -3.63 -16.15
N PHE A 226 -13.39 -3.89 -16.74
CA PHE A 226 -13.01 -3.26 -18.01
C PHE A 226 -12.20 -4.15 -18.95
N GLY A 227 -11.76 -5.32 -18.51
CA GLY A 227 -11.06 -6.30 -19.35
C GLY A 227 -11.90 -6.70 -20.57
N PRO A 228 -11.30 -6.98 -21.73
CA PRO A 228 -12.02 -7.27 -22.97
C PRO A 228 -12.92 -8.49 -22.87
N GLY A 229 -14.19 -8.27 -22.60
CA GLY A 229 -15.21 -9.33 -22.51
C GLY A 229 -15.25 -10.06 -21.16
N ALA A 230 -14.49 -9.60 -20.19
CA ALA A 230 -14.45 -10.16 -18.84
C ALA A 230 -15.76 -9.90 -18.06
N GLY A 231 -16.13 -10.84 -17.22
CA GLY A 231 -17.11 -10.65 -16.15
C GLY A 231 -16.42 -10.28 -14.85
N LEU A 232 -17.17 -10.20 -13.74
CA LEU A 232 -16.58 -9.86 -12.43
C LEU A 232 -15.46 -10.81 -12.03
N ALA A 233 -15.65 -12.11 -12.24
CA ALA A 233 -14.71 -13.12 -11.73
C ALA A 233 -13.39 -13.15 -12.51
N GLU A 234 -13.45 -12.87 -13.81
CA GLU A 234 -12.29 -12.81 -14.69
C GLU A 234 -11.57 -11.46 -14.56
N ASP A 235 -12.31 -10.37 -14.26
CA ASP A 235 -11.75 -9.02 -14.23
C ASP A 235 -11.14 -8.64 -12.90
N VAL A 236 -11.50 -9.32 -11.79
CA VAL A 236 -10.92 -9.00 -10.48
C VAL A 236 -9.60 -9.72 -10.30
N GLU A 237 -8.60 -8.95 -9.87
CA GLU A 237 -7.24 -9.39 -9.59
C GLU A 237 -6.95 -9.16 -8.09
N PRO A 238 -7.13 -10.22 -7.23
CA PRO A 238 -6.80 -10.13 -5.81
C PRO A 238 -5.30 -10.21 -5.57
N GLU A 239 -4.71 -9.21 -4.90
CA GLU A 239 -3.28 -9.12 -4.66
C GLU A 239 -2.94 -9.25 -3.17
N TYR A 240 -3.28 -8.29 -2.35
CA TYR A 240 -2.83 -8.24 -0.96
C TYR A 240 -3.96 -8.46 0.04
N ILE A 241 -3.65 -9.17 1.13
CA ILE A 241 -4.63 -9.55 2.17
C ILE A 241 -4.21 -8.99 3.53
N THR A 242 -5.14 -8.35 4.23
CA THR A 242 -5.03 -8.10 5.67
C THR A 242 -6.16 -8.78 6.42
N VAL A 243 -5.86 -9.36 7.58
CA VAL A 243 -6.84 -10.11 8.39
C VAL A 243 -7.19 -9.32 9.65
N ALA A 244 -8.49 -9.24 9.95
CA ALA A 244 -8.96 -8.65 11.19
C ALA A 244 -8.37 -9.37 12.42
N PRO A 245 -8.08 -8.66 13.53
CA PRO A 245 -7.42 -9.25 14.70
C PRO A 245 -8.18 -10.41 15.37
N ASP A 246 -9.48 -10.54 15.12
CA ASP A 246 -10.32 -11.64 15.63
C ASP A 246 -10.34 -12.87 14.71
N SER A 247 -9.58 -12.86 13.62
CA SER A 247 -9.47 -13.94 12.63
C SER A 247 -10.77 -14.29 11.89
N SER A 248 -11.77 -13.40 11.93
CA SER A 248 -13.08 -13.68 11.32
C SER A 248 -13.22 -13.16 9.88
N THR A 249 -12.56 -12.07 9.58
CA THR A 249 -12.73 -11.32 8.33
C THR A 249 -11.37 -11.01 7.71
N ALA A 250 -11.25 -11.17 6.40
CA ALA A 250 -10.14 -10.67 5.63
C ALA A 250 -10.61 -9.54 4.70
N PHE A 251 -9.71 -8.59 4.46
CA PHE A 251 -9.83 -7.54 3.45
C PHE A 251 -8.77 -7.80 2.40
N VAL A 252 -9.14 -7.72 1.13
CA VAL A 252 -8.30 -8.10 0.00
C VAL A 252 -8.27 -6.95 -1.00
N ALA A 253 -7.09 -6.46 -1.32
CA ALA A 253 -6.89 -5.47 -2.38
C ALA A 253 -7.28 -6.07 -3.73
N LEU A 254 -7.96 -5.28 -4.55
CA LEU A 254 -8.26 -5.51 -5.95
C LEU A 254 -7.76 -4.26 -6.68
N GLN A 255 -6.46 -4.24 -7.00
CA GLN A 255 -5.75 -2.99 -7.35
C GLN A 255 -6.32 -2.37 -8.63
N GLU A 256 -6.26 -3.06 -9.77
CA GLU A 256 -6.75 -2.54 -11.04
C GLU A 256 -8.26 -2.26 -11.01
N ASN A 257 -9.00 -3.02 -10.19
CA ASN A 257 -10.43 -2.82 -10.03
C ASN A 257 -10.79 -1.67 -9.08
N ASN A 258 -9.79 -1.03 -8.44
CA ASN A 258 -9.97 0.11 -7.53
C ASN A 258 -10.95 -0.19 -6.40
N ALA A 259 -10.80 -1.34 -5.74
CA ALA A 259 -11.73 -1.83 -4.73
C ALA A 259 -11.03 -2.67 -3.63
N ILE A 260 -11.75 -2.94 -2.54
CA ILE A 260 -11.36 -3.91 -1.51
C ILE A 260 -12.47 -4.95 -1.37
N ALA A 261 -12.12 -6.23 -1.47
CA ALA A 261 -13.06 -7.32 -1.16
C ALA A 261 -13.06 -7.64 0.33
N VAL A 262 -14.23 -8.01 0.87
CA VAL A 262 -14.41 -8.43 2.27
C VAL A 262 -14.80 -9.90 2.29
N VAL A 263 -13.99 -10.72 2.95
CA VAL A 263 -14.14 -12.18 3.00
C VAL A 263 -14.49 -12.64 4.40
N ASP A 264 -15.57 -13.38 4.55
CA ASP A 264 -15.82 -14.20 5.75
C ASP A 264 -14.95 -15.46 5.65
N ILE A 265 -13.95 -15.55 6.52
CA ILE A 265 -12.92 -16.59 6.45
C ILE A 265 -13.51 -17.97 6.72
N ALA A 266 -14.37 -18.10 7.71
CA ALA A 266 -14.91 -19.40 8.14
C ALA A 266 -15.80 -20.07 7.09
N SER A 267 -16.51 -19.28 6.29
CA SER A 267 -17.35 -19.76 5.18
C SER A 267 -16.66 -19.69 3.81
N ALA A 268 -15.45 -19.13 3.73
CA ALA A 268 -14.74 -18.82 2.50
C ALA A 268 -15.66 -18.11 1.49
N THR A 269 -16.22 -16.97 1.89
CA THR A 269 -17.22 -16.27 1.09
C THR A 269 -16.86 -14.78 0.96
N VAL A 270 -16.80 -14.26 -0.26
CA VAL A 270 -16.75 -12.82 -0.51
C VAL A 270 -18.12 -12.22 -0.18
N THR A 271 -18.18 -11.43 0.88
CA THR A 271 -19.43 -10.89 1.43
C THR A 271 -19.76 -9.49 0.97
N LYS A 272 -18.71 -8.70 0.65
CA LYS A 272 -18.83 -7.35 0.10
C LYS A 272 -17.68 -7.09 -0.88
N ILE A 273 -17.91 -6.15 -1.79
CA ILE A 273 -16.88 -5.44 -2.55
C ILE A 273 -17.06 -3.97 -2.22
N LEU A 274 -16.01 -3.30 -1.80
CA LEU A 274 -15.98 -1.89 -1.39
C LEU A 274 -15.28 -1.09 -2.50
N PRO A 275 -16.01 -0.42 -3.40
CA PRO A 275 -15.41 0.49 -4.37
C PRO A 275 -14.76 1.67 -3.65
N LEU A 276 -13.57 2.08 -4.05
CA LEU A 276 -12.80 3.12 -3.36
C LEU A 276 -13.12 4.53 -3.85
N GLY A 277 -13.87 4.67 -4.97
CA GLY A 277 -14.11 5.98 -5.56
C GLY A 277 -12.83 6.59 -6.14
N TYR A 278 -12.75 7.92 -6.13
CA TYR A 278 -11.68 8.64 -6.80
C TYR A 278 -11.20 9.83 -5.99
N LYS A 279 -9.90 10.11 -6.03
CA LYS A 279 -9.28 11.29 -5.42
C LYS A 279 -9.33 12.47 -6.36
N ASP A 280 -10.00 13.54 -5.98
CA ASP A 280 -10.11 14.76 -6.78
C ASP A 280 -8.85 15.64 -6.63
N HIS A 281 -7.98 15.62 -7.61
CA HIS A 281 -6.75 16.40 -7.65
C HIS A 281 -6.98 17.89 -7.94
N SER A 282 -8.20 18.31 -8.25
CA SER A 282 -8.56 19.72 -8.38
C SER A 282 -8.68 20.43 -7.02
N LEU A 283 -8.80 19.65 -5.92
CA LEU A 283 -8.99 20.18 -4.57
C LEU A 283 -7.67 20.51 -3.89
N PRO A 284 -7.62 21.60 -3.09
CA PRO A 284 -6.45 21.91 -2.27
C PRO A 284 -6.09 20.75 -1.31
N GLY A 285 -4.81 20.41 -1.25
CA GLY A 285 -4.29 19.30 -0.47
C GLY A 285 -4.07 18.01 -1.29
N ASN A 286 -4.65 17.93 -2.49
CA ASN A 286 -4.52 16.79 -3.41
C ASN A 286 -3.70 17.13 -4.66
N GLU A 287 -2.78 18.09 -4.55
CA GLU A 287 -1.94 18.49 -5.67
C GLU A 287 -1.01 17.34 -6.09
N LEU A 288 -0.68 17.28 -7.36
CA LEU A 288 0.33 16.39 -7.91
C LEU A 288 1.21 17.12 -8.94
N ASP A 289 2.39 16.58 -9.17
CA ASP A 289 3.19 16.89 -10.35
C ASP A 289 2.76 15.94 -11.48
N ALA A 290 2.46 16.47 -12.66
CA ALA A 290 1.81 15.71 -13.73
C ALA A 290 2.65 15.61 -15.01
N SER A 291 3.84 16.25 -15.03
CA SER A 291 4.65 16.30 -16.23
C SER A 291 6.14 16.12 -15.91
N ASN A 292 6.81 15.35 -16.74
CA ASN A 292 8.26 15.22 -16.77
C ASN A 292 8.93 16.13 -17.85
N GLU A 293 8.18 17.07 -18.43
CA GLU A 293 8.61 17.95 -19.52
C GLU A 293 8.37 19.43 -19.20
N ASP A 294 8.28 19.79 -17.91
CA ASP A 294 8.01 21.16 -17.45
C ASP A 294 9.19 21.83 -16.73
N ASP A 295 10.39 21.25 -16.89
CA ASP A 295 11.68 21.74 -16.37
C ASP A 295 11.80 21.76 -14.83
N GLY A 296 11.01 20.96 -14.09
CA GLY A 296 11.21 20.83 -12.65
C GLY A 296 9.97 20.45 -11.85
N ILE A 297 10.06 20.53 -10.53
CA ILE A 297 8.98 20.16 -9.62
C ILE A 297 7.82 21.14 -9.68
N ASN A 298 6.65 20.70 -10.10
CA ASN A 298 5.48 21.53 -10.33
C ASN A 298 4.18 20.98 -9.69
N ILE A 299 4.22 20.77 -8.37
CA ILE A 299 3.10 20.24 -7.58
C ILE A 299 1.96 21.26 -7.54
N ARG A 300 0.83 20.98 -8.21
CA ARG A 300 -0.34 21.86 -8.26
C ARG A 300 -1.64 21.09 -8.45
N ASN A 301 -2.78 21.77 -8.34
CA ASN A 301 -4.09 21.18 -8.60
C ASN A 301 -4.35 21.03 -10.10
N TRP A 302 -4.97 19.89 -10.46
CA TRP A 302 -5.33 19.53 -11.81
C TRP A 302 -6.76 19.02 -11.92
N PRO A 303 -7.47 19.20 -13.03
CA PRO A 303 -8.81 18.64 -13.25
C PRO A 303 -8.71 17.15 -13.62
N VAL A 304 -8.20 16.35 -12.69
CA VAL A 304 -7.96 14.89 -12.84
C VAL A 304 -8.43 14.19 -11.58
N PHE A 305 -8.96 13.00 -11.73
CA PHE A 305 -9.29 12.10 -10.64
C PHE A 305 -8.26 10.96 -10.59
N GLY A 306 -7.61 10.77 -9.43
CA GLY A 306 -6.75 9.61 -9.17
C GLY A 306 -7.59 8.41 -8.75
N MET A 307 -7.40 7.27 -9.38
CA MET A 307 -7.88 5.99 -8.88
C MET A 307 -7.02 5.60 -7.69
N TYR A 308 -7.62 5.10 -6.60
CA TYR A 308 -6.81 4.75 -5.42
C TYR A 308 -5.91 3.58 -5.71
N GLN A 309 -6.44 2.52 -6.27
CA GLN A 309 -5.70 1.33 -6.73
C GLN A 309 -4.60 0.93 -5.73
N PRO A 310 -4.99 0.48 -4.52
CA PRO A 310 -4.00 0.09 -3.53
C PRO A 310 -3.38 -1.25 -3.89
N ASP A 311 -2.06 -1.33 -3.81
CA ASP A 311 -1.34 -2.57 -3.76
C ASP A 311 -1.42 -3.14 -2.33
N THR A 312 -0.46 -2.85 -1.47
CA THR A 312 -0.44 -3.35 -0.10
C THR A 312 -1.48 -2.68 0.78
N ILE A 313 -2.15 -3.48 1.60
CA ILE A 313 -3.08 -3.04 2.63
C ILE A 313 -2.76 -3.62 4.00
N ALA A 314 -3.00 -2.86 5.05
CA ALA A 314 -2.86 -3.30 6.43
C ALA A 314 -4.08 -2.88 7.26
N SER A 315 -4.36 -3.58 8.37
CA SER A 315 -5.47 -3.23 9.25
C SER A 315 -5.04 -3.07 10.70
N TYR A 316 -5.73 -2.20 11.44
CA TYR A 316 -5.47 -2.01 12.86
C TYR A 316 -6.71 -1.54 13.61
N VAL A 317 -6.74 -1.83 14.93
CA VAL A 317 -7.76 -1.30 15.83
C VAL A 317 -7.26 -0.01 16.47
N ALA A 318 -7.99 1.08 16.24
CA ALA A 318 -7.67 2.37 16.82
C ALA A 318 -8.14 2.49 18.29
N PRO A 319 -7.76 3.56 19.04
CA PRO A 319 -8.15 3.74 20.44
C PRO A 319 -9.66 3.89 20.67
N ASP A 320 -10.46 4.20 19.65
CA ASP A 320 -11.93 4.21 19.71
C ASP A 320 -12.53 2.80 19.69
N GLY A 321 -11.73 1.77 19.42
CA GLY A 321 -12.12 0.37 19.36
C GLY A 321 -12.59 -0.09 17.97
N GLU A 322 -12.60 0.80 16.99
CA GLU A 322 -13.00 0.49 15.62
C GLU A 322 -11.79 -0.03 14.81
N LEU A 323 -12.08 -0.90 13.85
CA LEU A 323 -11.11 -1.42 12.88
C LEU A 323 -11.01 -0.47 11.69
N TYR A 324 -9.77 -0.19 11.27
CA TYR A 324 -9.46 0.63 10.10
C TYR A 324 -8.52 -0.11 9.16
N ILE A 325 -8.63 0.20 7.88
CA ILE A 325 -7.77 -0.31 6.82
C ILE A 325 -6.87 0.84 6.37
N VAL A 326 -5.58 0.56 6.21
CA VAL A 326 -4.59 1.49 5.66
C VAL A 326 -4.17 0.95 4.30
N THR A 327 -4.13 1.80 3.29
CA THR A 327 -3.75 1.44 1.93
C THR A 327 -2.56 2.26 1.46
N ALA A 328 -1.64 1.62 0.77
CA ALA A 328 -0.62 2.24 -0.05
C ALA A 328 -1.16 2.35 -1.48
N ASN A 329 -1.38 3.59 -1.94
CA ASN A 329 -2.10 3.82 -3.20
C ASN A 329 -1.11 4.07 -4.33
N GLU A 330 -0.54 3.01 -4.82
CA GLU A 330 0.44 2.98 -5.89
C GLU A 330 -0.22 3.29 -7.24
N GLY A 331 -1.15 2.41 -7.62
CA GLY A 331 -1.83 2.40 -8.90
C GLY A 331 -1.18 1.49 -9.93
N ASP A 332 -2.01 0.79 -10.69
CA ASP A 332 -1.54 0.04 -11.85
C ASP A 332 -2.50 0.10 -13.04
N ALA A 333 -1.99 -0.29 -14.22
CA ALA A 333 -2.69 -0.29 -15.48
C ALA A 333 -2.54 -1.63 -16.17
N ARG A 334 -3.60 -2.15 -16.76
CA ARG A 334 -3.45 -3.28 -17.67
C ARG A 334 -2.76 -2.83 -18.95
N ASP A 335 -1.53 -3.26 -19.12
CA ASP A 335 -0.69 -2.94 -20.28
C ASP A 335 0.00 -4.21 -20.82
N TYR A 336 -0.78 -5.03 -21.52
CA TYR A 336 -0.38 -6.30 -22.13
C TYR A 336 -0.26 -6.17 -23.64
N ASP A 337 0.47 -7.07 -24.30
CA ASP A 337 0.59 -7.13 -25.77
C ASP A 337 -0.79 -7.27 -26.47
N GLY A 338 -1.74 -7.97 -25.85
CA GLY A 338 -3.09 -8.19 -26.36
C GLY A 338 -4.10 -7.09 -26.05
N TYR A 339 -3.87 -6.32 -25.02
CA TYR A 339 -4.74 -5.23 -24.56
C TYR A 339 -3.99 -4.24 -23.68
N SER A 340 -4.13 -2.96 -23.97
CA SER A 340 -3.66 -1.89 -23.09
C SER A 340 -4.77 -0.89 -22.88
N GLU A 341 -4.98 -0.48 -21.64
CA GLU A 341 -5.84 0.67 -21.30
C GLU A 341 -5.05 1.97 -21.20
N GLU A 342 -3.70 1.88 -21.17
CA GLU A 342 -2.85 3.03 -20.94
C GLU A 342 -2.83 3.98 -22.14
N GLU A 343 -3.11 5.24 -21.87
CA GLU A 343 -3.02 6.35 -22.82
C GLU A 343 -2.40 7.57 -22.15
N ARG A 344 -2.03 8.55 -22.95
CA ARG A 344 -1.63 9.86 -22.41
C ARG A 344 -2.75 10.88 -22.60
N VAL A 345 -2.89 11.81 -21.65
CA VAL A 345 -3.93 12.86 -21.73
C VAL A 345 -3.89 13.61 -23.06
N LYS A 346 -2.69 13.82 -23.65
CA LYS A 346 -2.56 14.49 -24.95
C LYS A 346 -3.17 13.73 -26.12
N ASP A 347 -3.32 12.43 -26.00
CA ASP A 347 -3.81 11.53 -27.04
C ASP A 347 -5.33 11.30 -26.93
N LEU A 348 -5.94 11.70 -25.78
CA LEU A 348 -7.39 11.63 -25.58
C LEU A 348 -8.13 12.67 -26.42
N THR A 349 -9.35 12.32 -26.84
CA THR A 349 -10.35 13.32 -27.25
C THR A 349 -11.10 13.79 -26.01
N LEU A 350 -10.98 15.06 -25.65
CA LEU A 350 -11.60 15.65 -24.46
C LEU A 350 -12.90 16.39 -24.83
N ASP A 351 -13.97 16.22 -24.04
CA ASP A 351 -15.22 16.95 -24.21
C ASP A 351 -14.98 18.48 -24.11
N PRO A 352 -15.38 19.26 -25.10
CA PRO A 352 -15.12 20.69 -25.10
C PRO A 352 -15.95 21.47 -24.07
N THR A 353 -16.97 20.86 -23.46
CA THR A 353 -17.78 21.46 -22.38
C THR A 353 -17.12 21.22 -21.03
N ALA A 354 -16.65 20.01 -20.78
CA ALA A 354 -15.90 19.65 -19.57
C ALA A 354 -14.52 20.31 -19.58
N PHE A 355 -13.85 20.32 -20.73
CA PHE A 355 -12.49 20.85 -20.90
C PHE A 355 -12.43 21.96 -21.96
N PRO A 356 -12.98 23.16 -21.70
CA PRO A 356 -12.99 24.24 -22.69
C PRO A 356 -11.58 24.76 -23.06
N ASN A 357 -10.56 24.38 -22.31
CA ASN A 357 -9.15 24.68 -22.53
C ASN A 357 -8.31 23.43 -22.85
N ALA A 358 -8.91 22.37 -23.40
CA ALA A 358 -8.28 21.08 -23.68
C ALA A 358 -6.89 21.23 -24.35
N ALA A 359 -6.77 22.02 -25.41
CA ALA A 359 -5.50 22.22 -26.11
C ALA A 359 -4.37 22.79 -25.24
N ALA A 360 -4.70 23.54 -24.18
CA ALA A 360 -3.70 24.03 -23.22
C ALA A 360 -3.38 22.96 -22.16
N LEU A 361 -4.38 22.19 -21.71
CA LEU A 361 -4.17 21.10 -20.77
C LEU A 361 -3.34 19.95 -21.38
N GLN A 362 -3.52 19.69 -22.67
CA GLN A 362 -2.84 18.62 -23.42
C GLN A 362 -1.41 19.01 -23.87
N ALA A 363 -0.89 20.16 -23.49
CA ALA A 363 0.52 20.50 -23.72
C ALA A 363 1.44 19.61 -22.84
N ASP A 364 2.63 19.27 -23.34
CA ASP A 364 3.55 18.35 -22.65
C ASP A 364 4.04 18.91 -21.30
N ASP A 365 4.16 20.24 -21.18
CA ASP A 365 4.49 20.95 -19.93
C ASP A 365 3.29 21.16 -18.98
N MET A 366 2.17 20.51 -19.26
CA MET A 366 0.92 20.56 -18.49
C MET A 366 0.47 19.13 -18.13
N LEU A 367 -0.76 18.74 -18.50
CA LEU A 367 -1.29 17.38 -18.30
C LEU A 367 -0.97 16.43 -19.45
N GLY A 368 -0.51 16.94 -20.58
CA GLY A 368 -0.41 16.15 -21.81
C GLY A 368 0.40 14.88 -21.68
N ARG A 369 1.40 14.89 -20.80
CA ARG A 369 2.26 13.74 -20.54
C ARG A 369 1.65 12.71 -19.59
N LEU A 370 0.73 13.12 -18.70
CA LEU A 370 0.18 12.27 -17.67
C LEU A 370 -0.47 11.02 -18.27
N LYS A 371 -0.11 9.85 -17.74
CA LYS A 371 -0.76 8.58 -18.04
C LYS A 371 -2.18 8.53 -17.49
N THR A 372 -3.09 7.99 -18.24
CA THR A 372 -4.52 7.90 -17.97
C THR A 372 -5.11 6.65 -18.57
N THR A 373 -6.27 6.22 -18.09
CA THR A 373 -6.98 5.10 -18.69
C THR A 373 -7.83 5.55 -19.89
N SER A 374 -7.82 4.77 -20.96
CA SER A 374 -8.75 4.87 -22.07
C SER A 374 -10.05 4.07 -21.83
N ALA A 375 -10.08 3.22 -20.80
CA ALA A 375 -11.24 2.35 -20.50
C ALA A 375 -12.38 3.09 -19.79
N HIS A 376 -12.10 4.28 -19.21
CA HIS A 376 -13.07 5.11 -18.48
C HIS A 376 -12.91 6.58 -18.84
N GLY A 377 -13.96 7.38 -18.62
CA GLY A 377 -13.89 8.83 -18.82
C GLY A 377 -14.93 9.39 -19.79
N ASP A 378 -15.38 8.59 -20.76
CA ASP A 378 -16.57 8.87 -21.58
C ASP A 378 -17.80 8.47 -20.76
N THR A 379 -18.49 9.46 -20.18
CA THR A 379 -19.58 9.21 -19.23
C THR A 379 -20.96 9.24 -19.88
N ASP A 380 -21.06 9.78 -21.11
CA ASP A 380 -22.32 9.87 -21.85
C ASP A 380 -22.36 9.01 -23.14
N GLY A 381 -21.21 8.40 -23.51
CA GLY A 381 -21.12 7.42 -24.59
C GLY A 381 -21.02 8.05 -25.98
N ASP A 382 -20.55 9.29 -26.08
CA ASP A 382 -20.45 10.00 -27.36
C ASP A 382 -19.06 9.89 -28.02
N GLY A 383 -18.08 9.30 -27.31
CA GLY A 383 -16.74 8.95 -27.84
C GLY A 383 -15.65 9.97 -27.48
N ASP A 384 -15.94 10.92 -26.57
CA ASP A 384 -14.92 11.77 -25.98
C ASP A 384 -14.90 11.64 -24.44
N HIS A 385 -13.89 12.17 -23.77
CA HIS A 385 -13.70 12.05 -22.34
C HIS A 385 -14.23 13.27 -21.60
N ASP A 386 -15.26 13.08 -20.77
CA ASP A 386 -15.80 14.07 -19.84
C ASP A 386 -14.94 14.19 -18.56
N VAL A 387 -14.19 13.11 -18.24
CA VAL A 387 -13.38 12.99 -17.04
C VAL A 387 -12.04 12.36 -17.38
N ILE A 388 -10.97 12.83 -16.74
CA ILE A 388 -9.63 12.24 -16.84
C ILE A 388 -9.36 11.47 -15.55
N TYR A 389 -9.00 10.18 -15.68
CA TYR A 389 -8.60 9.32 -14.56
C TYR A 389 -7.12 8.94 -14.67
N SER A 390 -6.32 9.25 -13.65
CA SER A 390 -4.92 8.80 -13.54
C SER A 390 -4.80 7.58 -12.65
N TYR A 391 -3.74 6.81 -12.85
CA TYR A 391 -3.41 5.66 -12.03
C TYR A 391 -2.82 6.09 -10.69
N GLY A 392 -3.22 5.40 -9.61
CA GLY A 392 -2.81 5.66 -8.25
C GLY A 392 -3.29 6.98 -7.68
N ALA A 393 -3.45 7.02 -6.38
CA ALA A 393 -3.73 8.25 -5.66
C ALA A 393 -2.47 8.91 -5.08
N ARG A 394 -1.30 8.27 -5.24
CA ARG A 394 0.02 8.74 -4.78
C ARG A 394 0.03 9.09 -3.29
N SER A 395 -0.69 8.31 -2.48
CA SER A 395 -0.95 8.63 -1.07
C SER A 395 -1.09 7.39 -0.20
N LEU A 396 -1.03 7.60 1.12
CA LEU A 396 -1.55 6.68 2.12
C LEU A 396 -2.98 7.10 2.45
N THR A 397 -3.92 6.14 2.46
CA THR A 397 -5.30 6.39 2.86
C THR A 397 -5.71 5.50 4.02
N ILE A 398 -6.56 6.01 4.91
CA ILE A 398 -7.19 5.25 5.99
C ILE A 398 -8.68 5.17 5.71
N TRP A 399 -9.22 3.96 5.73
CA TRP A 399 -10.62 3.65 5.45
C TRP A 399 -11.30 3.07 6.69
N ASP A 400 -12.61 3.28 6.82
CA ASP A 400 -13.43 2.45 7.69
C ASP A 400 -13.81 1.12 6.99
N THR A 401 -14.40 0.19 7.73
CA THR A 401 -14.78 -1.13 7.19
C THR A 401 -15.99 -1.12 6.24
N ASP A 402 -16.56 0.04 6.00
CA ASP A 402 -17.61 0.26 4.99
C ASP A 402 -17.07 0.93 3.70
N GLY A 403 -15.74 1.16 3.63
CA GLY A 403 -15.07 1.75 2.46
C GLY A 403 -15.14 3.28 2.40
N ASN A 404 -15.44 3.95 3.51
CA ASN A 404 -15.41 5.41 3.53
C ASN A 404 -14.00 5.92 3.90
N VAL A 405 -13.53 6.94 3.18
CA VAL A 405 -12.29 7.62 3.50
C VAL A 405 -12.39 8.30 4.88
N VAL A 406 -11.48 7.95 5.77
CA VAL A 406 -11.34 8.56 7.10
C VAL A 406 -10.23 9.60 7.09
N PHE A 407 -9.15 9.32 6.37
CA PHE A 407 -8.01 10.19 6.16
C PHE A 407 -7.36 9.85 4.82
N ASP A 408 -6.85 10.85 4.12
CA ASP A 408 -5.94 10.69 2.99
C ASP A 408 -4.75 11.64 3.17
N SER A 409 -3.54 11.15 2.92
CA SER A 409 -2.31 11.94 3.09
C SER A 409 -2.17 13.08 2.06
N GLY A 410 -3.00 13.10 1.04
CA GLY A 410 -3.01 14.12 0.00
C GLY A 410 -1.68 14.24 -0.72
N SER A 411 -1.19 15.46 -0.85
CA SER A 411 0.11 15.78 -1.43
C SER A 411 1.27 15.77 -0.41
N SER A 412 1.06 15.29 0.82
CA SER A 412 2.07 15.40 1.88
C SER A 412 3.35 14.64 1.58
N ILE A 413 3.25 13.45 0.93
CA ILE A 413 4.40 12.65 0.52
C ILE A 413 5.21 13.42 -0.53
N ALA A 414 4.57 13.85 -1.62
CA ALA A 414 5.24 14.62 -2.67
C ALA A 414 5.91 15.89 -2.12
N ARG A 415 5.25 16.60 -1.19
CA ARG A 415 5.84 17.78 -0.53
C ARG A 415 7.03 17.43 0.36
N ALA A 416 6.95 16.33 1.11
CA ALA A 416 8.09 15.86 1.90
C ALA A 416 9.28 15.54 1.00
N LEU A 417 9.08 14.86 -0.12
CA LEU A 417 10.14 14.50 -1.06
C LEU A 417 10.84 15.74 -1.67
N THR A 418 10.15 16.89 -1.80
CA THR A 418 10.82 18.12 -2.21
C THR A 418 11.84 18.65 -1.17
N GLU A 419 11.73 18.19 0.08
CA GLU A 419 12.65 18.59 1.16
C GLU A 419 13.71 17.51 1.43
N TYR A 420 13.34 16.23 1.36
CA TYR A 420 14.20 15.11 1.72
C TYR A 420 15.05 14.57 0.56
N ALA A 421 14.52 14.58 -0.67
CA ALA A 421 15.17 14.02 -1.85
C ALA A 421 14.90 14.85 -3.13
N PRO A 422 15.12 16.18 -3.11
CA PRO A 422 14.76 17.04 -4.23
C PRO A 422 15.51 16.69 -5.52
N GLU A 423 16.72 16.14 -5.44
CA GLU A 423 17.54 15.74 -6.59
C GLU A 423 17.06 14.48 -7.30
N ALA A 424 16.19 13.71 -6.65
CA ALA A 424 15.63 12.46 -7.16
C ALA A 424 14.10 12.45 -7.08
N PHE A 425 13.47 13.63 -6.99
CA PHE A 425 12.02 13.75 -6.93
C PHE A 425 11.37 13.00 -8.09
N ASN A 426 10.38 12.16 -7.80
CA ASN A 426 9.65 11.30 -8.76
C ASN A 426 10.59 10.62 -9.78
N SER A 427 11.66 10.00 -9.30
CA SER A 427 12.58 9.18 -10.11
C SER A 427 12.44 7.70 -9.79
N ASN A 428 13.16 6.85 -10.51
CA ASN A 428 13.39 5.44 -10.17
C ASN A 428 14.54 5.27 -9.16
N GLY A 429 14.55 6.09 -8.10
CA GLY A 429 15.51 6.02 -7.02
C GLY A 429 16.79 6.85 -7.23
N LEU A 430 17.19 7.14 -8.44
CA LEU A 430 18.46 7.82 -8.74
C LEU A 430 18.25 9.23 -9.31
N ALA A 431 19.24 10.09 -9.11
CA ALA A 431 19.18 11.50 -9.50
C ALA A 431 19.14 11.73 -11.02
N ASP A 432 19.67 10.81 -11.80
CA ASP A 432 19.63 10.90 -13.27
C ASP A 432 18.24 10.61 -13.85
N GLY A 433 17.34 10.01 -13.05
CA GLY A 433 15.92 9.84 -13.36
C GLY A 433 15.02 10.96 -12.81
N PHE A 434 15.59 12.08 -12.31
CA PHE A 434 14.82 13.18 -11.74
C PHE A 434 13.59 13.53 -12.57
N ASP A 435 12.44 13.63 -11.91
CA ASP A 435 11.12 13.99 -12.46
C ASP A 435 10.52 12.97 -13.46
N GLY A 436 11.26 11.90 -13.77
CA GLY A 436 10.90 10.94 -14.81
C GLY A 436 9.63 10.13 -14.56
N ARG A 437 9.09 10.14 -13.32
CA ARG A 437 7.85 9.44 -12.94
C ARG A 437 6.68 10.40 -12.67
N SER A 438 6.88 11.73 -12.82
CA SER A 438 5.80 12.71 -12.60
C SER A 438 4.63 12.53 -13.55
N ASP A 439 4.91 12.13 -14.79
CA ASP A 439 3.93 11.86 -15.84
C ASP A 439 3.29 10.46 -15.76
N ASP A 440 3.63 9.70 -14.70
CA ASP A 440 3.11 8.35 -14.45
C ASP A 440 2.49 8.28 -13.04
N LYS A 441 3.01 7.47 -12.14
CA LYS A 441 2.45 7.23 -10.78
C LYS A 441 3.25 7.96 -9.67
N GLY A 442 4.30 8.68 -10.00
CA GLY A 442 5.09 9.52 -9.09
C GLY A 442 6.06 8.74 -8.21
N SER A 443 5.92 8.81 -6.88
CA SER A 443 6.78 8.14 -5.91
C SER A 443 6.41 6.67 -5.67
N GLU A 444 5.23 6.28 -6.08
CA GLU A 444 4.62 4.95 -5.95
C GLU A 444 4.67 4.42 -4.51
N PRO A 445 3.68 4.83 -3.67
CA PRO A 445 3.46 4.22 -2.37
C PRO A 445 2.94 2.79 -2.56
N GLU A 446 3.75 1.78 -2.29
CA GLU A 446 3.47 0.38 -2.57
C GLU A 446 3.31 -0.44 -1.30
N ALA A 447 4.35 -0.56 -0.50
CA ALA A 447 4.33 -1.36 0.72
C ALA A 447 3.79 -0.58 1.93
N VAL A 448 2.95 -1.20 2.77
CA VAL A 448 2.56 -0.61 4.05
C VAL A 448 2.56 -1.64 5.19
N ALA A 449 3.28 -1.34 6.27
CA ALA A 449 3.22 -2.07 7.52
C ALA A 449 2.72 -1.17 8.66
N VAL A 450 1.84 -1.71 9.51
CA VAL A 450 1.27 -0.96 10.66
C VAL A 450 1.64 -1.66 11.96
N ALA A 451 2.19 -0.89 12.91
CA ALA A 451 2.55 -1.42 14.21
C ALA A 451 2.19 -0.49 15.37
N ARG A 452 1.80 -1.11 16.50
CA ARG A 452 1.58 -0.39 17.76
C ARG A 452 2.85 -0.40 18.60
N LEU A 453 3.53 0.73 18.63
CA LEU A 453 4.77 0.92 19.38
C LEU A 453 4.57 2.01 20.45
N TRP A 454 4.99 1.72 21.70
CA TRP A 454 4.93 2.66 22.83
C TRP A 454 3.55 3.31 23.04
N GLY A 455 2.47 2.55 22.79
CA GLY A 455 1.09 2.99 22.98
C GLY A 455 0.53 3.87 21.86
N ARG A 456 1.26 4.03 20.75
CA ARG A 456 0.81 4.69 19.52
C ARG A 456 0.88 3.73 18.35
N THR A 457 0.11 4.01 17.31
CA THR A 457 0.10 3.22 16.06
C THR A 457 0.80 4.03 14.97
N TYR A 458 1.77 3.39 14.32
CA TYR A 458 2.52 3.96 13.20
C TYR A 458 2.29 3.14 11.95
N ALA A 459 2.24 3.82 10.81
CA ALA A 459 2.32 3.20 9.49
C ALA A 459 3.68 3.54 8.88
N PHE A 460 4.35 2.50 8.41
CA PHE A 460 5.59 2.57 7.63
C PHE A 460 5.19 2.30 6.18
N LEU A 461 5.46 3.25 5.30
CA LEU A 461 5.05 3.23 3.90
C LEU A 461 6.29 3.19 3.01
N GLY A 462 6.49 2.10 2.29
CA GLY A 462 7.50 1.98 1.26
C GLY A 462 7.12 2.81 0.04
N LEU A 463 8.08 3.55 -0.48
CA LEU A 463 7.91 4.29 -1.73
C LEU A 463 8.78 3.62 -2.80
N GLU A 464 8.19 2.77 -3.61
CA GLU A 464 8.89 1.88 -4.52
C GLU A 464 9.86 2.65 -5.43
N ARG A 465 9.33 3.56 -6.23
CA ARG A 465 10.15 4.19 -7.27
C ARG A 465 11.21 5.15 -6.71
N ILE A 466 10.82 6.05 -5.83
CA ILE A 466 11.80 6.97 -5.23
C ILE A 466 12.70 6.24 -4.21
N GLY A 467 12.26 5.11 -3.66
CA GLY A 467 12.91 4.41 -2.55
C GLY A 467 12.70 5.07 -1.20
N GLY A 468 12.95 4.31 -0.14
CA GLY A 468 12.83 4.78 1.24
C GLY A 468 11.46 4.63 1.85
N ILE A 469 11.36 5.00 3.13
CA ILE A 469 10.21 4.74 4.00
C ILE A 469 9.65 6.07 4.51
N ALA A 470 8.38 6.34 4.21
CA ALA A 470 7.63 7.42 4.84
C ALA A 470 6.94 6.89 6.11
N VAL A 471 7.03 7.63 7.20
CA VAL A 471 6.48 7.23 8.50
C VAL A 471 5.31 8.13 8.86
N PHE A 472 4.19 7.52 9.22
CA PHE A 472 2.98 8.21 9.66
C PHE A 472 2.59 7.81 11.08
N ASP A 473 2.07 8.75 11.87
CA ASP A 473 1.33 8.46 13.10
C ASP A 473 -0.15 8.32 12.73
N VAL A 474 -0.66 7.11 12.84
CA VAL A 474 -2.05 6.76 12.52
C VAL A 474 -2.86 6.40 13.77
N THR A 475 -2.35 6.75 14.97
CA THR A 475 -2.99 6.43 16.26
C THR A 475 -4.45 6.88 16.29
N TYR A 476 -4.72 8.08 15.83
CA TYR A 476 -6.06 8.64 15.67
C TYR A 476 -6.34 8.82 14.18
N PRO A 477 -7.10 7.93 13.56
CA PRO A 477 -7.21 7.86 12.10
C PRO A 477 -7.54 9.20 11.43
N ARG A 478 -8.48 9.98 12.02
CA ARG A 478 -8.89 11.30 11.48
C ARG A 478 -7.84 12.41 11.65
N GLU A 479 -6.82 12.17 12.48
CA GLU A 479 -5.73 13.10 12.80
C GLU A 479 -4.37 12.51 12.39
N ALA A 480 -4.40 11.54 11.49
CA ALA A 480 -3.18 10.91 10.98
C ALA A 480 -2.27 11.97 10.33
N ARG A 481 -0.95 11.76 10.43
CA ARG A 481 0.01 12.74 9.93
C ARG A 481 1.34 12.11 9.58
N PHE A 482 1.97 12.67 8.58
CA PHE A 482 3.35 12.41 8.23
C PHE A 482 4.31 12.85 9.37
N LEU A 483 5.30 12.01 9.66
CA LEU A 483 6.30 12.27 10.72
C LEU A 483 7.70 12.44 10.15
N ASP A 484 8.14 11.53 9.28
CA ASP A 484 9.51 11.50 8.77
C ASP A 484 9.59 10.70 7.46
N TYR A 485 10.69 10.88 6.74
CA TYR A 485 11.06 10.07 5.60
C TYR A 485 12.52 9.64 5.76
N VAL A 486 12.78 8.35 5.63
CA VAL A 486 14.11 7.76 5.78
C VAL A 486 14.45 6.95 4.56
N SER A 487 15.61 7.18 3.98
CA SER A 487 16.11 6.42 2.83
C SER A 487 17.58 6.08 3.02
N ASN A 488 17.97 4.89 2.58
CA ASN A 488 19.35 4.44 2.48
C ASN A 488 19.85 4.45 1.02
N THR A 489 19.07 5.00 0.12
CA THR A 489 19.42 5.11 -1.30
C THR A 489 20.55 6.13 -1.49
N ASN A 490 21.61 5.74 -2.15
CA ASN A 490 22.62 6.65 -2.67
C ASN A 490 22.18 7.15 -4.05
N ARG A 491 21.57 8.32 -4.11
CA ARG A 491 20.97 8.93 -5.31
C ARG A 491 21.93 9.09 -6.49
N TYR A 492 23.24 9.03 -6.24
CA TYR A 492 24.30 9.12 -7.24
C TYR A 492 25.07 7.82 -7.38
N GLY A 493 24.53 6.72 -6.85
CA GLY A 493 25.09 5.38 -6.95
C GLY A 493 24.83 4.76 -8.32
N ASP A 494 25.23 3.51 -8.42
CA ASP A 494 25.08 2.67 -9.62
C ASP A 494 24.52 1.33 -9.16
N LEU A 495 23.38 0.93 -9.72
CA LEU A 495 22.66 -0.31 -9.37
C LEU A 495 23.50 -1.54 -9.75
N ASP A 496 24.05 -1.57 -10.97
CA ASP A 496 24.85 -2.70 -11.46
C ASP A 496 26.14 -2.89 -10.67
N ALA A 497 26.70 -1.78 -10.15
CA ALA A 497 27.87 -1.81 -9.30
C ALA A 497 27.56 -2.04 -7.80
N GLY A 498 26.29 -2.14 -7.42
CA GLY A 498 25.83 -2.31 -6.03
C GLY A 498 26.14 -1.11 -5.13
N THR A 499 26.24 0.10 -5.68
CA THR A 499 26.56 1.32 -4.93
C THR A 499 25.38 2.26 -4.73
N ALA A 500 24.21 1.89 -5.27
CA ALA A 500 22.96 2.66 -5.14
C ALA A 500 22.32 2.57 -3.73
N GLY A 501 22.72 1.59 -2.92
CA GLY A 501 22.05 1.32 -1.64
C GLY A 501 20.71 0.63 -1.84
N ASP A 502 19.74 0.92 -1.00
CA ASP A 502 18.41 0.29 -1.03
C ASP A 502 17.50 1.01 -2.03
N VAL A 503 16.91 0.26 -2.97
CA VAL A 503 16.04 0.78 -4.04
C VAL A 503 14.86 -0.17 -4.24
N ALA A 504 13.66 0.37 -4.37
CA ALA A 504 12.38 -0.31 -4.49
C ALA A 504 12.02 -1.14 -3.24
N PRO A 505 11.62 -0.49 -2.12
CA PRO A 505 11.09 -1.18 -0.95
C PRO A 505 9.69 -1.72 -1.25
N GLU A 506 9.56 -3.05 -1.25
CA GLU A 506 8.33 -3.77 -1.54
C GLU A 506 7.80 -4.53 -0.31
N GLY A 507 8.64 -5.33 0.35
CA GLY A 507 8.26 -6.08 1.54
C GLY A 507 8.64 -5.35 2.84
N LEU A 508 7.67 -5.11 3.73
CA LEU A 508 7.87 -4.48 5.04
C LEU A 508 7.39 -5.37 6.18
N GLU A 509 8.27 -5.67 7.14
CA GLU A 509 7.90 -6.41 8.36
C GLU A 509 8.35 -5.68 9.61
N VAL A 510 7.42 -5.41 10.55
CA VAL A 510 7.73 -4.78 11.83
C VAL A 510 7.83 -5.82 12.93
N VAL A 511 9.02 -5.97 13.50
CA VAL A 511 9.28 -6.84 14.64
C VAL A 511 9.11 -6.06 15.94
N ALA A 512 8.19 -6.49 16.80
CA ALA A 512 7.95 -5.87 18.09
C ALA A 512 9.18 -6.02 19.03
N ALA A 513 9.32 -5.13 20.01
CA ALA A 513 10.48 -5.15 20.91
C ALA A 513 10.63 -6.46 21.69
N GLU A 514 9.51 -7.07 22.08
CA GLU A 514 9.47 -8.36 22.77
C GLU A 514 9.90 -9.55 21.92
N ASP A 515 9.76 -9.44 20.61
CA ASP A 515 10.09 -10.46 19.61
C ASP A 515 11.47 -10.23 18.97
N SER A 516 12.04 -9.05 19.20
CA SER A 516 13.30 -8.63 18.60
C SER A 516 14.51 -9.20 19.34
N PRO A 517 15.53 -9.67 18.64
CA PRO A 517 16.78 -10.14 19.26
C PRO A 517 17.56 -9.02 19.97
N THR A 518 17.31 -7.76 19.64
CA THR A 518 17.95 -6.60 20.30
C THR A 518 17.15 -6.07 21.51
N GLY A 519 15.87 -6.45 21.63
CA GLY A 519 14.95 -5.88 22.62
C GLY A 519 14.46 -4.46 22.26
N ALA A 520 14.77 -3.97 21.07
CA ALA A 520 14.19 -2.77 20.46
C ALA A 520 13.34 -3.18 19.24
N PRO A 521 12.28 -2.45 18.89
CA PRO A 521 11.52 -2.78 17.69
C PRO A 521 12.39 -2.62 16.43
N LEU A 522 12.16 -3.50 15.46
CA LEU A 522 12.86 -3.47 14.18
C LEU A 522 11.87 -3.27 13.03
N LEU A 523 12.36 -2.70 11.93
CA LEU A 523 11.72 -2.74 10.63
C LEU A 523 12.66 -3.47 9.67
N LEU A 524 12.17 -4.55 9.08
CA LEU A 524 12.81 -5.25 7.98
C LEU A 524 12.22 -4.70 6.69
N VAL A 525 13.09 -4.43 5.73
CA VAL A 525 12.71 -3.88 4.42
C VAL A 525 13.36 -4.75 3.35
N ALA A 526 12.57 -5.44 2.57
CA ALA A 526 13.02 -6.09 1.35
C ALA A 526 12.90 -5.08 0.20
N ASN A 527 13.94 -4.98 -0.60
CA ASN A 527 14.05 -4.00 -1.68
C ASN A 527 14.33 -4.76 -2.98
N GLU A 528 13.34 -4.82 -3.84
CA GLU A 528 13.30 -5.64 -5.04
C GLU A 528 14.47 -5.30 -5.99
N VAL A 529 14.53 -4.05 -6.47
CA VAL A 529 15.48 -3.63 -7.50
C VAL A 529 16.94 -3.72 -7.03
N SER A 530 17.22 -3.41 -5.77
CA SER A 530 18.57 -3.54 -5.19
C SER A 530 18.85 -4.93 -4.66
N GLN A 531 17.88 -5.83 -4.63
CA GLN A 531 17.98 -7.20 -4.10
C GLN A 531 18.52 -7.24 -2.67
N THR A 532 18.09 -6.28 -1.84
CA THR A 532 18.62 -6.13 -0.48
C THR A 532 17.54 -6.31 0.57
N VAL A 533 17.92 -6.90 1.70
CA VAL A 533 17.12 -6.87 2.94
C VAL A 533 17.85 -6.02 3.96
N THR A 534 17.25 -4.88 4.31
CA THR A 534 17.83 -3.95 5.28
C THR A 534 17.03 -3.98 6.59
N VAL A 535 17.77 -4.06 7.70
CA VAL A 535 17.21 -4.06 9.05
C VAL A 535 17.45 -2.70 9.69
N TYR A 536 16.36 -2.06 10.11
CA TYR A 536 16.38 -0.81 10.87
C TYR A 536 15.95 -1.04 12.31
N GLU A 537 16.62 -0.39 13.27
CA GLU A 537 16.10 -0.20 14.61
C GLU A 537 15.13 0.99 14.61
N ILE A 538 13.93 0.77 15.17
CA ILE A 538 12.95 1.83 15.37
C ILE A 538 13.16 2.41 16.77
N ALA A 539 13.42 3.72 16.86
CA ALA A 539 13.67 4.42 18.12
C ALA A 539 12.88 5.73 18.25
N ARG A 540 12.84 6.26 19.50
CA ARG A 540 12.27 7.58 19.86
C ARG A 540 13.36 8.53 20.28
#